data_18088de1cefdf1b7527dff31e9a9fa61
#
_entry.id   18088de1cefdf1b7527dff31e9a9fa61
#
_cell.length_a   1.000
_cell.length_b   1.000
_cell.length_c   1.000
_cell.angle_alpha   90.00
_cell.angle_beta   90.00
_cell.angle_gamma   90.00
#
_symmetry.space_group_name_H-M   'P 1'
#
loop_
_entity.id
_entity.type
_entity.pdbx_description
1 polymer ?
#
loop_
_entity_poly.entity_id
_entity_poly.type
_entity_poly.pdbx_seq_one_letter_code
_entity_poly.pdbx_strand_id
1 'polypeptide(L)'
;MKIVDFVGPELIVPQLSAHEKSAVIRELADHLAAHVKGPQKIDREVLAKVLLERERLASTAIGEGVAIPHGKLDAVGKLVACVGRAPQGVDFDSMDGRPTHLFFVLVAPENSTGVHLKALARISRLFKDPDFRTRLMQAGDAADMYKVISDEDAKY
;
A
#
# COMPACT_ATOMS: atom_id res chain seq x y z
N MET A 1 11.05 -3.38 13.48
CA MET A 1 9.81 -3.15 12.71
C MET A 1 9.69 -4.17 11.59
N LYS A 2 8.58 -4.84 11.49
CA LYS A 2 8.26 -5.76 10.40
C LYS A 2 6.98 -5.31 9.71
N ILE A 3 6.89 -5.53 8.39
CA ILE A 3 5.69 -5.19 7.63
C ILE A 3 4.47 -5.97 8.15
N VAL A 4 4.68 -7.23 8.53
CA VAL A 4 3.61 -8.07 9.07
C VAL A 4 3.05 -7.58 10.40
N ASP A 5 3.73 -6.62 11.05
CA ASP A 5 3.21 -6.02 12.28
C ASP A 5 1.98 -5.14 12.00
N PHE A 6 1.82 -4.65 10.77
CA PHE A 6 0.71 -3.77 10.41
C PHE A 6 -0.02 -4.15 9.12
N VAL A 7 0.29 -5.31 8.54
CA VAL A 7 -0.45 -5.87 7.38
C VAL A 7 -0.80 -7.32 7.68
N GLY A 8 -2.07 -7.65 7.57
CA GLY A 8 -2.53 -9.03 7.60
C GLY A 8 -3.22 -9.40 6.29
N PRO A 9 -3.59 -10.67 6.09
CA PRO A 9 -4.26 -11.11 4.86
C PRO A 9 -5.55 -10.35 4.56
N GLU A 10 -6.27 -9.91 5.58
CA GLU A 10 -7.51 -9.15 5.45
C GLU A 10 -7.31 -7.77 4.83
N LEU A 11 -6.07 -7.28 4.83
CA LEU A 11 -5.71 -5.97 4.28
C LEU A 11 -5.02 -6.09 2.91
N ILE A 12 -5.25 -7.19 2.22
CA ILE A 12 -4.70 -7.43 0.88
C ILE A 12 -5.84 -7.62 -0.11
N VAL A 13 -5.80 -6.84 -1.20
CA VAL A 13 -6.76 -6.91 -2.31
C VAL A 13 -6.05 -7.53 -3.50
N PRO A 14 -6.24 -8.84 -3.78
CA PRO A 14 -5.50 -9.52 -4.84
C PRO A 14 -5.90 -9.09 -6.24
N GLN A 15 -7.08 -8.51 -6.41
CA GLN A 15 -7.53 -8.02 -7.70
C GLN A 15 -8.35 -6.76 -7.53
N LEU A 16 -7.73 -5.62 -7.81
CA LEU A 16 -8.40 -4.33 -7.79
C LEU A 16 -9.38 -4.24 -8.96
N SER A 17 -10.57 -3.68 -8.70
CA SER A 17 -11.61 -3.50 -9.71
C SER A 17 -11.39 -2.22 -10.52
N ALA A 18 -10.81 -1.20 -9.91
CA ALA A 18 -10.59 0.08 -10.54
C ALA A 18 -9.48 0.04 -11.59
N HIS A 19 -9.57 0.90 -12.60
CA HIS A 19 -8.64 0.93 -13.73
C HIS A 19 -7.94 2.26 -13.91
N GLU A 20 -8.20 3.23 -13.04
CA GLU A 20 -7.54 4.53 -13.09
C GLU A 20 -7.05 4.94 -11.71
N LYS A 21 -6.10 5.85 -11.69
CA LYS A 21 -5.35 6.26 -10.50
C LYS A 21 -6.22 6.66 -9.31
N SER A 22 -7.12 7.62 -9.48
CA SER A 22 -7.94 8.08 -8.36
C SER A 22 -8.90 7.01 -7.88
N ALA A 23 -9.46 6.21 -8.78
CA ALA A 23 -10.37 5.13 -8.43
C ALA A 23 -9.65 4.02 -7.66
N VAL A 24 -8.41 3.70 -8.02
CA VAL A 24 -7.58 2.74 -7.28
C VAL A 24 -7.32 3.22 -5.86
N ILE A 25 -6.96 4.49 -5.70
CA ILE A 25 -6.71 5.07 -4.39
C ILE A 25 -7.98 5.00 -3.53
N ARG A 26 -9.15 5.32 -4.10
CA ARG A 26 -10.43 5.24 -3.39
C ARG A 26 -10.78 3.80 -3.01
N GLU A 27 -10.57 2.86 -3.90
CA GLU A 27 -10.83 1.43 -3.62
C GLU A 27 -9.96 0.94 -2.45
N LEU A 28 -8.68 1.28 -2.45
CA LEU A 28 -7.77 0.90 -1.38
C LEU A 28 -8.11 1.59 -0.06
N ALA A 29 -8.48 2.87 -0.11
CA ALA A 29 -8.93 3.59 1.08
C ALA A 29 -10.18 2.97 1.69
N ASP A 30 -11.15 2.61 0.85
CA ASP A 30 -12.39 1.95 1.30
C ASP A 30 -12.06 0.59 1.95
N HIS A 31 -11.20 -0.19 1.33
CA HIS A 31 -10.81 -1.49 1.86
C HIS A 31 -10.10 -1.37 3.21
N LEU A 32 -9.15 -0.45 3.31
CA LEU A 32 -8.43 -0.20 4.56
C LEU A 32 -9.39 0.24 5.67
N ALA A 33 -10.26 1.19 5.39
CA ALA A 33 -11.21 1.69 6.37
C ALA A 33 -12.17 0.59 6.86
N ALA A 34 -12.56 -0.32 5.96
CA ALA A 34 -13.49 -1.41 6.28
C ALA A 34 -12.85 -2.56 7.07
N HIS A 35 -11.54 -2.79 6.90
CA HIS A 35 -10.88 -4.00 7.40
C HIS A 35 -9.80 -3.74 8.46
N VAL A 36 -9.48 -2.48 8.75
CA VAL A 36 -8.48 -2.18 9.78
C VAL A 36 -8.98 -2.66 11.14
N LYS A 37 -8.10 -3.32 11.88
CA LYS A 37 -8.42 -3.86 13.22
C LYS A 37 -8.08 -2.84 14.30
N GLY A 38 -8.78 -2.98 15.43
CA GLY A 38 -8.53 -2.16 16.62
C GLY A 38 -9.64 -1.16 16.87
N PRO A 39 -9.48 -0.32 17.91
CA PRO A 39 -10.53 0.61 18.35
C PRO A 39 -10.70 1.83 17.43
N GLN A 40 -9.72 2.11 16.58
CA GLN A 40 -9.77 3.27 15.71
C GLN A 40 -10.73 3.05 14.55
N LYS A 41 -11.55 4.07 14.27
CA LYS A 41 -12.44 4.09 13.12
C LYS A 41 -11.90 5.08 12.11
N ILE A 42 -11.71 4.61 10.89
CA ILE A 42 -11.21 5.43 9.80
C ILE A 42 -12.38 5.77 8.89
N ASP A 43 -12.61 7.06 8.68
CA ASP A 43 -13.55 7.55 7.69
C ASP A 43 -12.93 7.40 6.30
N ARG A 44 -13.55 6.58 5.45
CA ARG A 44 -13.03 6.30 4.12
C ARG A 44 -12.90 7.54 3.23
N GLU A 45 -13.82 8.49 3.37
CA GLU A 45 -13.77 9.72 2.56
C GLU A 45 -12.60 10.62 2.99
N VAL A 46 -12.37 10.73 4.30
CA VAL A 46 -11.24 11.49 4.83
C VAL A 46 -9.93 10.84 4.40
N LEU A 47 -9.84 9.53 4.50
CA LEU A 47 -8.64 8.79 4.10
C LEU A 47 -8.36 8.96 2.59
N ALA A 48 -9.39 8.78 1.76
CA ALA A 48 -9.23 8.96 0.31
C ALA A 48 -8.75 10.37 -0.01
N LYS A 49 -9.31 11.39 0.64
CA LYS A 49 -8.91 12.78 0.44
C LYS A 49 -7.44 12.99 0.80
N VAL A 50 -6.99 12.49 1.94
CA VAL A 50 -5.59 12.60 2.38
C VAL A 50 -4.65 11.98 1.36
N LEU A 51 -4.97 10.77 0.90
CA LEU A 51 -4.13 10.06 -0.07
C LEU A 51 -4.11 10.76 -1.43
N LEU A 52 -5.26 11.24 -1.88
CA LEU A 52 -5.36 11.95 -3.16
C LEU A 52 -4.63 13.30 -3.13
N GLU A 53 -4.71 14.03 -2.03
CA GLU A 53 -3.99 15.29 -1.87
C GLU A 53 -2.48 15.07 -1.90
N ARG A 54 -1.99 14.01 -1.23
CA ARG A 54 -0.57 13.67 -1.28
C ARG A 54 -0.12 13.33 -2.71
N GLU A 55 -0.93 12.59 -3.43
CA GLU A 55 -0.62 12.16 -4.80
C GLU A 55 -0.56 13.33 -5.77
N ARG A 56 -1.34 14.38 -5.54
CA ARG A 56 -1.32 15.60 -6.38
C ARG A 56 0.01 16.33 -6.30
N LEU A 57 0.72 16.25 -5.17
CA LEU A 57 2.00 16.93 -5.02
C LEU A 57 3.06 16.32 -5.93
N ALA A 58 3.12 15.00 -5.97
CA ALA A 58 3.98 14.23 -6.85
C ALA A 58 3.54 12.78 -6.74
N SER A 59 3.65 12.01 -7.84
CA SER A 59 3.26 10.61 -7.81
C SER A 59 4.04 9.82 -6.76
N THR A 60 3.34 8.94 -6.06
CA THR A 60 3.94 7.99 -5.13
C THR A 60 4.42 6.71 -5.82
N ALA A 61 4.31 6.64 -7.15
CA ALA A 61 4.89 5.55 -7.93
C ALA A 61 6.41 5.62 -7.84
N ILE A 62 7.03 4.50 -7.45
CA ILE A 62 8.49 4.42 -7.30
C ILE A 62 9.16 3.75 -8.50
N GLY A 63 8.40 3.45 -9.55
CA GLY A 63 8.87 2.72 -10.71
C GLY A 63 8.79 1.22 -10.52
N GLU A 64 9.17 0.48 -11.55
CA GLU A 64 9.17 -0.99 -11.55
C GLU A 64 7.79 -1.60 -11.26
N GLY A 65 6.72 -0.87 -11.59
CA GLY A 65 5.36 -1.32 -11.39
C GLY A 65 4.83 -1.19 -9.98
N VAL A 66 5.46 -0.39 -9.12
CA VAL A 66 5.11 -0.24 -7.70
C VAL A 66 4.77 1.19 -7.36
N ALA A 67 3.74 1.39 -6.53
CA ALA A 67 3.42 2.69 -5.94
C ALA A 67 3.18 2.52 -4.44
N ILE A 68 3.50 3.57 -3.68
CA ILE A 68 3.31 3.58 -2.23
C ILE A 68 2.49 4.83 -1.85
N PRO A 69 1.18 4.83 -2.13
CA PRO A 69 0.33 5.93 -1.66
C PRO A 69 0.40 6.00 -0.13
N HIS A 70 0.61 7.19 0.41
CA HIS A 70 0.79 7.31 1.84
C HIS A 70 0.32 8.65 2.35
N GLY A 71 0.11 8.73 3.65
CA GLY A 71 -0.31 9.95 4.30
C GLY A 71 -0.37 9.79 5.80
N LYS A 72 -0.69 10.89 6.47
CA LYS A 72 -0.88 10.94 7.91
C LYS A 72 -2.33 11.21 8.23
N LEU A 73 -2.84 10.55 9.25
CA LEU A 73 -4.24 10.66 9.64
C LEU A 73 -4.33 10.68 11.17
N ASP A 74 -5.02 11.68 11.70
CA ASP A 74 -5.19 11.88 13.13
C ASP A 74 -5.94 10.71 13.79
N ALA A 75 -6.88 10.11 13.05
CA ALA A 75 -7.73 9.05 13.55
C ALA A 75 -6.98 7.74 13.84
N VAL A 76 -5.76 7.56 13.32
CA VAL A 76 -5.01 6.33 13.58
C VAL A 76 -4.03 6.52 14.73
N GLY A 77 -3.94 5.53 15.61
CA GLY A 77 -3.02 5.55 16.75
C GLY A 77 -1.71 4.81 16.49
N LYS A 78 -1.62 4.10 15.38
CA LYS A 78 -0.43 3.35 14.97
C LYS A 78 -0.41 3.25 13.45
N LEU A 79 0.71 2.76 12.89
CA LEU A 79 0.80 2.49 11.45
C LEU A 79 -0.28 1.50 11.03
N VAL A 80 -0.96 1.82 9.93
CA VAL A 80 -1.87 0.90 9.27
C VAL A 80 -1.55 0.87 7.77
N ALA A 81 -1.80 -0.24 7.11
CA ALA A 81 -1.44 -0.40 5.72
C ALA A 81 -2.38 -1.36 5.00
N CYS A 82 -2.38 -1.25 3.69
CA CYS A 82 -3.19 -2.08 2.81
C CYS A 82 -2.39 -2.34 1.54
N VAL A 83 -2.50 -3.53 0.98
CA VAL A 83 -1.80 -3.92 -0.25
C VAL A 83 -2.83 -4.22 -1.32
N GLY A 84 -2.57 -3.77 -2.53
CA GLY A 84 -3.43 -4.08 -3.67
C GLY A 84 -2.63 -4.53 -4.88
N ARG A 85 -3.26 -5.32 -5.73
CA ARG A 85 -2.67 -5.77 -6.98
C ARG A 85 -3.64 -5.51 -8.12
N ALA A 86 -3.13 -4.89 -9.18
CA ALA A 86 -3.84 -4.65 -10.43
C ALA A 86 -3.15 -5.47 -11.52
N PRO A 87 -3.63 -6.70 -11.82
CA PRO A 87 -2.93 -7.58 -12.78
C PRO A 87 -2.73 -6.97 -14.15
N GLN A 88 -3.65 -6.11 -14.61
CA GLN A 88 -3.56 -5.47 -15.93
C GLN A 88 -2.78 -4.16 -15.90
N GLY A 89 -2.44 -3.66 -14.73
CA GLY A 89 -1.73 -2.41 -14.58
C GLY A 89 -2.62 -1.17 -14.67
N VAL A 90 -2.14 -0.09 -14.08
CA VAL A 90 -2.84 1.20 -14.03
C VAL A 90 -1.83 2.30 -14.32
N ASP A 91 -2.19 3.27 -15.15
CA ASP A 91 -1.38 4.46 -15.33
C ASP A 91 -1.40 5.28 -14.03
N PHE A 92 -0.27 5.33 -13.36
CA PHE A 92 -0.11 5.99 -12.06
C PHE A 92 0.88 7.15 -12.13
N ASP A 93 1.12 7.67 -13.32
CA ASP A 93 2.06 8.75 -13.58
C ASP A 93 3.48 8.43 -13.10
N SER A 94 3.88 7.17 -13.24
CA SER A 94 5.23 6.75 -12.89
C SER A 94 6.27 7.41 -13.79
N MET A 95 7.39 7.84 -13.20
CA MET A 95 8.46 8.50 -13.95
C MET A 95 9.09 7.59 -15.00
N ASP A 96 9.04 6.27 -14.82
CA ASP A 96 9.56 5.33 -15.84
C ASP A 96 8.57 5.04 -16.96
N GLY A 97 7.39 5.66 -16.92
CA GLY A 97 6.36 5.49 -17.95
C GLY A 97 5.66 4.14 -17.94
N ARG A 98 5.98 3.26 -17.00
CA ARG A 98 5.40 1.93 -16.91
C ARG A 98 4.10 1.94 -16.12
N PRO A 99 3.15 1.03 -16.43
CA PRO A 99 1.97 0.86 -15.58
C PRO A 99 2.35 0.34 -14.19
N THR A 100 1.53 0.67 -13.21
CA THR A 100 1.70 0.21 -11.83
C THR A 100 0.77 -0.97 -11.57
N HIS A 101 1.31 -2.03 -11.01
CA HIS A 101 0.59 -3.27 -10.73
C HIS A 101 0.46 -3.56 -9.23
N LEU A 102 1.40 -3.07 -8.43
CA LEU A 102 1.45 -3.33 -6.99
C LEU A 102 1.37 -2.03 -6.22
N PHE A 103 0.49 -2.01 -5.24
CA PHE A 103 0.21 -0.81 -4.44
C PHE A 103 0.36 -1.16 -2.97
N PHE A 104 1.12 -0.35 -2.25
CA PHE A 104 1.25 -0.48 -0.81
C PHE A 104 0.82 0.85 -0.18
N VAL A 105 -0.38 0.88 0.39
CA VAL A 105 -0.89 2.09 1.07
C VAL A 105 -0.38 2.10 2.50
N LEU A 106 0.19 3.20 2.93
CA LEU A 106 0.68 3.38 4.29
C LEU A 106 0.07 4.63 4.92
N VAL A 107 -0.52 4.47 6.09
CA VAL A 107 -1.10 5.57 6.86
C VAL A 107 -0.49 5.58 8.25
N ALA A 108 -0.01 6.74 8.66
CA ALA A 108 0.67 6.91 9.94
C ALA A 108 -0.05 7.93 10.81
N PRO A 109 0.07 7.83 12.14
CA PRO A 109 -0.37 8.90 13.04
C PRO A 109 0.36 10.22 12.73
N GLU A 110 -0.30 11.35 12.97
CA GLU A 110 0.27 12.66 12.64
C GLU A 110 1.60 12.97 13.32
N ASN A 111 1.78 12.46 14.52
CA ASN A 111 2.99 12.75 15.33
C ASN A 111 4.07 11.67 15.22
N SER A 112 4.09 10.91 14.14
CA SER A 112 4.98 9.75 13.99
C SER A 112 5.89 9.82 12.78
N THR A 113 6.44 11.00 12.49
CA THR A 113 7.26 11.21 11.29
C THR A 113 8.43 10.22 11.17
N GLY A 114 9.16 9.97 12.27
CA GLY A 114 10.28 9.02 12.25
C GLY A 114 9.87 7.60 11.93
N VAL A 115 8.78 7.12 12.52
CA VAL A 115 8.24 5.78 12.28
C VAL A 115 7.71 5.67 10.85
N HIS A 116 7.04 6.72 10.37
CA HIS A 116 6.53 6.78 9.00
C HIS A 116 7.67 6.63 7.98
N LEU A 117 8.75 7.39 8.15
CA LEU A 117 9.92 7.32 7.26
C LEU A 117 10.59 5.95 7.29
N LYS A 118 10.71 5.34 8.46
CA LYS A 118 11.26 3.98 8.58
C LYS A 118 10.41 2.96 7.85
N ALA A 119 9.10 3.05 7.98
CA ALA A 119 8.18 2.15 7.29
C ALA A 119 8.28 2.31 5.78
N LEU A 120 8.30 3.54 5.26
CA LEU A 120 8.45 3.81 3.83
C LEU A 120 9.77 3.25 3.30
N ALA A 121 10.86 3.45 4.04
CA ALA A 121 12.18 2.94 3.64
C ALA A 121 12.19 1.41 3.58
N ARG A 122 11.58 0.75 4.55
CA ARG A 122 11.50 -0.71 4.58
C ARG A 122 10.67 -1.25 3.42
N ILE A 123 9.51 -0.66 3.17
CA ILE A 123 8.64 -1.06 2.07
C ILE A 123 9.38 -0.89 0.73
N SER A 124 10.01 0.26 0.52
CA SER A 124 10.78 0.53 -0.68
C SER A 124 11.89 -0.51 -0.88
N ARG A 125 12.56 -0.88 0.20
CA ARG A 125 13.63 -1.89 0.15
C ARG A 125 13.11 -3.26 -0.28
N LEU A 126 11.99 -3.69 0.27
CA LEU A 126 11.37 -4.97 -0.12
C LEU A 126 11.03 -4.99 -1.60
N PHE A 127 10.44 -3.91 -2.09
CA PHE A 127 10.01 -3.83 -3.49
C PHE A 127 11.15 -3.60 -4.49
N LYS A 128 12.37 -3.37 -4.05
CA LYS A 128 13.52 -3.32 -4.95
C LYS A 128 13.91 -4.69 -5.47
N ASP A 129 13.56 -5.75 -4.77
CA ASP A 129 13.89 -7.12 -5.18
C ASP A 129 12.94 -7.55 -6.31
N PRO A 130 13.46 -7.75 -7.56
CA PRO A 130 12.60 -8.14 -8.67
C PRO A 130 11.97 -9.53 -8.49
N ASP A 131 12.65 -10.43 -7.81
CA ASP A 131 12.10 -11.75 -7.51
C ASP A 131 10.89 -11.66 -6.58
N PHE A 132 10.96 -10.80 -5.57
CA PHE A 132 9.82 -10.54 -4.69
C PHE A 132 8.63 -10.00 -5.48
N ARG A 133 8.83 -9.01 -6.35
CA ARG A 133 7.76 -8.46 -7.17
C ARG A 133 7.13 -9.53 -8.06
N THR A 134 7.94 -10.37 -8.69
CA THR A 134 7.46 -11.45 -9.54
C THR A 134 6.61 -12.46 -8.75
N ARG A 135 7.10 -12.88 -7.59
CA ARG A 135 6.36 -13.82 -6.72
C ARG A 135 5.03 -13.22 -6.26
N LEU A 136 5.02 -11.94 -5.94
CA LEU A 136 3.81 -11.25 -5.51
C LEU A 136 2.78 -11.16 -6.63
N MET A 137 3.24 -10.91 -7.86
CA MET A 137 2.37 -10.89 -9.04
C MET A 137 1.82 -12.28 -9.37
N GLN A 138 2.54 -13.34 -9.08
CA GLN A 138 2.15 -14.72 -9.39
C GLN A 138 1.32 -15.37 -8.27
N ALA A 139 1.29 -14.77 -7.08
CA ALA A 139 0.53 -15.32 -5.96
C ALA A 139 -0.96 -15.40 -6.32
N GLY A 140 -1.64 -16.44 -5.84
CA GLY A 140 -3.03 -16.69 -6.21
C GLY A 140 -3.99 -15.74 -5.51
N ASP A 141 -4.12 -15.87 -4.21
CA ASP A 141 -5.09 -15.11 -3.41
C ASP A 141 -4.40 -14.24 -2.35
N ALA A 142 -5.19 -13.60 -1.49
CA ALA A 142 -4.67 -12.74 -0.43
C ALA A 142 -3.77 -13.51 0.55
N ALA A 143 -4.11 -14.74 0.87
CA ALA A 143 -3.30 -15.56 1.77
C ALA A 143 -1.95 -15.89 1.16
N ASP A 144 -1.92 -16.22 -0.13
CA ASP A 144 -0.67 -16.48 -0.86
C ASP A 144 0.19 -15.23 -0.96
N MET A 145 -0.42 -14.08 -1.25
CA MET A 145 0.28 -12.80 -1.28
C MET A 145 0.87 -12.47 0.09
N TYR A 146 0.11 -12.69 1.14
CA TYR A 146 0.58 -12.46 2.51
C TYR A 146 1.80 -13.32 2.83
N LYS A 147 1.77 -14.59 2.42
CA LYS A 147 2.91 -15.50 2.61
C LYS A 147 4.17 -14.99 1.91
N VAL A 148 4.03 -14.52 0.68
CA VAL A 148 5.15 -13.92 -0.08
C VAL A 148 5.72 -12.73 0.68
N ILE A 149 4.86 -11.84 1.17
CA ILE A 149 5.27 -10.65 1.93
C ILE A 149 5.97 -11.08 3.23
N SER A 150 5.39 -12.02 3.97
CA SER A 150 5.93 -12.50 5.23
C SER A 150 7.32 -13.14 5.04
N ASP A 151 7.49 -13.95 4.01
CA ASP A 151 8.77 -14.60 3.71
C ASP A 151 9.85 -13.58 3.37
N GLU A 152 9.52 -12.57 2.57
CA GLU A 152 10.48 -11.51 2.23
C GLU A 152 10.81 -10.64 3.43
N ASP A 153 9.78 -10.29 4.23
CA ASP A 153 9.93 -9.46 5.42
C ASP A 153 10.87 -10.13 6.46
N ALA A 154 10.87 -11.45 6.52
CA ALA A 154 11.71 -12.19 7.44
C ALA A 154 13.20 -12.11 7.10
N LYS A 155 13.56 -11.72 5.89
CA LYS A 155 14.97 -11.59 5.46
C LYS A 155 15.66 -10.34 6.01
N TYR A 156 14.91 -9.36 6.46
CA TYR A 156 15.47 -8.08 6.86
C TYR A 156 15.21 -7.70 8.32
#